data_97c8fa489f626c9a7c5032ef3e74c65c
#
_entry.id   97c8fa489f626c9a7c5032ef3e74c65c
#
_cell.length_a   1.000
_cell.length_b   1.000
_cell.length_c   1.000
_cell.angle_alpha   90.00
_cell.angle_beta   90.00
_cell.angle_gamma   90.00
#
_symmetry.space_group_name_H-M   'P 1'
#
loop_
_entity.id
_entity.type
_entity.pdbx_description
1 polymer ?
#
loop_
_entity_poly.entity_id
_entity_poly.type
_entity_poly.pdbx_seq_one_letter_code
_entity_poly.pdbx_strand_id
1 'polypeptide(L)'
;MHSMQKPALIALAALIGTTTFTAAPASAQDVRLKDITRVQGVTSNQLVGYGLVTGLAGTGDSTSVAFTSKTIQNVLQTFGLSTTSQDVRTRNVAAVVVTASLPPFAHSGDNIDVTVSSIGDSSSLQGGTLIMTELKAANNLVYATAQGPMSVGGFSFGTGTDTVSKNHTAAGRIPQGAIIARDMVTNLQQDQSGFSYVLTSPDYKTAAHLAIALNKKFGGGTARALDAETIRVNLPSRYVNDTVNFLADASDLRLDADSLAKVVVNERTGTIVLGGDIKLAPVAIAHGNLSLTITTTNTAVPAGPFTNAPTVTQTNTRVEAKENGRKLIYINGAATLAQVVRALNTIGVSPRDLIAIVQALRESGSLQADVEII
;
A
#
# COMPACT_ATOMS: atom_id res chain seq x y z
N MET A 1 -14.47 -38.17 -87.66
CA MET A 1 -13.59 -38.64 -86.61
C MET A 1 -13.10 -37.47 -85.85
N HIS A 2 -13.95 -36.92 -85.02
CA HIS A 2 -13.60 -35.78 -84.12
C HIS A 2 -14.34 -36.01 -82.83
N SER A 3 -13.58 -36.32 -81.75
CA SER A 3 -14.12 -36.44 -80.41
C SER A 3 -14.10 -35.08 -79.76
N MET A 4 -15.24 -34.57 -79.42
CA MET A 4 -15.49 -33.36 -78.65
C MET A 4 -15.41 -33.71 -77.16
N GLN A 5 -14.41 -33.21 -76.47
CA GLN A 5 -14.27 -33.20 -74.99
C GLN A 5 -15.05 -32.00 -74.46
N LYS A 6 -15.98 -32.24 -73.51
CA LYS A 6 -16.63 -31.20 -72.67
C LYS A 6 -15.78 -30.86 -71.48
N PRO A 7 -15.61 -29.58 -71.09
CA PRO A 7 -14.96 -29.21 -69.82
C PRO A 7 -15.98 -29.32 -68.68
N ALA A 8 -15.56 -29.98 -67.62
CA ALA A 8 -16.27 -30.04 -66.34
C ALA A 8 -16.09 -28.71 -65.53
N LEU A 9 -17.18 -28.07 -65.20
CA LEU A 9 -17.23 -26.92 -64.31
C LEU A 9 -17.10 -27.43 -62.88
N ILE A 10 -15.96 -27.10 -62.23
CA ILE A 10 -15.76 -27.30 -60.80
C ILE A 10 -16.30 -26.07 -60.10
N ALA A 11 -17.44 -26.22 -59.40
CA ALA A 11 -17.97 -25.22 -58.47
C ALA A 11 -17.19 -25.25 -57.16
N LEU A 12 -16.35 -24.24 -56.94
CA LEU A 12 -15.62 -24.02 -55.68
C LEU A 12 -16.58 -23.30 -54.72
N ALA A 13 -17.21 -24.03 -53.81
CA ALA A 13 -17.99 -23.45 -52.70
C ALA A 13 -17.05 -22.86 -51.68
N ALA A 14 -16.97 -21.52 -51.64
CA ALA A 14 -16.24 -20.78 -50.63
C ALA A 14 -16.99 -20.91 -49.29
N LEU A 15 -16.42 -21.71 -48.37
CA LEU A 15 -16.88 -21.84 -46.98
C LEU A 15 -16.37 -20.62 -46.20
N ILE A 16 -17.18 -19.55 -46.12
CA ILE A 16 -16.88 -18.39 -45.24
C ILE A 16 -17.20 -18.83 -43.81
N GLY A 17 -16.18 -19.27 -43.10
CA GLY A 17 -16.24 -19.51 -41.66
C GLY A 17 -16.38 -18.19 -40.93
N THR A 18 -17.57 -17.88 -40.44
CA THR A 18 -17.81 -16.79 -39.50
C THR A 18 -17.20 -17.16 -38.14
N THR A 19 -15.95 -16.74 -37.90
CA THR A 19 -15.37 -16.76 -36.55
C THR A 19 -16.12 -15.73 -35.73
N THR A 20 -17.06 -16.17 -34.92
CA THR A 20 -17.63 -15.36 -33.85
C THR A 20 -16.53 -15.09 -32.83
N PHE A 21 -16.00 -13.87 -32.85
CA PHE A 21 -15.15 -13.35 -31.79
C PHE A 21 -16.03 -13.17 -30.54
N THR A 22 -16.10 -14.18 -29.70
CA THR A 22 -16.63 -14.02 -28.35
C THR A 22 -15.65 -13.10 -27.61
N ALA A 23 -16.05 -11.85 -27.39
CA ALA A 23 -15.34 -10.96 -26.49
C ALA A 23 -15.26 -11.67 -25.12
N ALA A 24 -14.07 -12.09 -24.73
CA ALA A 24 -13.84 -12.59 -23.39
C ALA A 24 -14.27 -11.50 -22.41
N PRO A 25 -15.05 -11.81 -21.37
CA PRO A 25 -15.36 -10.84 -20.33
C PRO A 25 -14.04 -10.33 -19.75
N ALA A 26 -13.95 -9.02 -19.53
CA ALA A 26 -12.81 -8.41 -18.87
C ALA A 26 -12.50 -9.24 -17.62
N SER A 27 -11.28 -9.78 -17.56
CA SER A 27 -10.85 -10.62 -16.46
C SER A 27 -10.95 -9.81 -15.18
N ALA A 28 -11.90 -10.15 -14.32
CA ALA A 28 -11.89 -9.75 -12.94
C ALA A 28 -10.50 -10.05 -12.39
N GLN A 29 -9.92 -9.14 -11.62
CA GLN A 29 -8.57 -9.30 -11.11
C GLN A 29 -8.56 -10.45 -10.10
N ASP A 30 -8.11 -11.62 -10.55
CA ASP A 30 -7.99 -12.84 -9.74
C ASP A 30 -6.85 -12.67 -8.72
N VAL A 31 -7.20 -12.21 -7.52
CA VAL A 31 -6.26 -11.85 -6.45
C VAL A 31 -6.21 -12.98 -5.42
N ARG A 32 -5.01 -13.27 -4.88
CA ARG A 32 -4.87 -14.25 -3.81
C ARG A 32 -5.33 -13.71 -2.47
N LEU A 33 -5.91 -14.57 -1.65
CA LEU A 33 -6.39 -14.22 -0.32
C LEU A 33 -5.31 -13.51 0.51
N LYS A 34 -4.09 -14.02 0.53
CA LYS A 34 -2.97 -13.45 1.29
C LYS A 34 -2.58 -12.02 0.88
N ASP A 35 -2.90 -11.61 -0.36
CA ASP A 35 -2.51 -10.29 -0.87
C ASP A 35 -3.51 -9.20 -0.43
N ILE A 36 -4.74 -9.58 -0.03
CA ILE A 36 -5.81 -8.68 0.35
C ILE A 36 -6.31 -8.84 1.77
N THR A 37 -5.77 -9.81 2.53
CA THR A 37 -6.19 -10.06 3.91
C THR A 37 -5.01 -10.17 4.86
N ARG A 38 -5.28 -9.90 6.13
CA ARG A 38 -4.41 -10.20 7.27
C ARG A 38 -5.20 -10.99 8.32
N VAL A 39 -4.50 -11.76 9.13
CA VAL A 39 -5.13 -12.43 10.28
C VAL A 39 -5.27 -11.42 11.41
N GLN A 40 -6.45 -11.34 12.01
CA GLN A 40 -6.72 -10.45 13.14
C GLN A 40 -5.82 -10.81 14.33
N GLY A 41 -5.28 -9.78 15.00
CA GLY A 41 -4.35 -9.96 16.13
C GLY A 41 -2.90 -10.23 15.73
N VAL A 42 -2.60 -10.44 14.46
CA VAL A 42 -1.24 -10.59 13.95
C VAL A 42 -0.71 -9.21 13.53
N THR A 43 -0.15 -8.48 14.49
CA THR A 43 0.40 -7.14 14.28
C THR A 43 1.73 -6.99 14.99
N SER A 44 2.61 -6.13 14.47
CA SER A 44 3.83 -5.77 15.17
C SER A 44 3.53 -4.88 16.37
N ASN A 45 4.23 -5.10 17.48
CA ASN A 45 4.16 -4.26 18.67
C ASN A 45 5.30 -3.27 18.71
N GLN A 46 5.02 -2.05 19.13
CA GLN A 46 6.05 -1.03 19.30
C GLN A 46 6.70 -1.17 20.67
N LEU A 47 8.03 -1.19 20.66
CA LEU A 47 8.85 -1.20 21.87
C LEU A 47 9.52 0.16 22.02
N VAL A 48 9.63 0.63 23.26
CA VAL A 48 10.29 1.88 23.61
C VAL A 48 11.22 1.64 24.79
N GLY A 49 12.39 2.24 24.75
CA GLY A 49 13.36 2.25 25.84
C GLY A 49 14.02 3.61 25.99
N TYR A 50 14.59 3.83 27.16
CA TYR A 50 15.45 4.97 27.45
C TYR A 50 16.87 4.47 27.67
N GLY A 51 17.83 5.05 26.96
CA GLY A 51 19.21 4.61 26.99
C GLY A 51 20.23 5.76 26.95
N LEU A 52 21.50 5.37 26.96
CA LEU A 52 22.62 6.28 26.77
C LEU A 52 23.45 5.84 25.57
N VAL A 53 23.86 6.80 24.75
CA VAL A 53 24.86 6.61 23.69
C VAL A 53 26.18 7.21 24.20
N THR A 54 27.26 6.44 24.13
CA THR A 54 28.60 6.82 24.57
C THR A 54 29.56 6.84 23.39
N GLY A 55 30.74 7.46 23.58
CA GLY A 55 31.78 7.54 22.54
C GLY A 55 31.62 8.70 21.57
N LEU A 56 30.78 9.67 21.91
CA LEU A 56 30.58 10.89 21.12
C LEU A 56 31.78 11.84 21.26
N ALA A 57 32.32 12.30 20.14
CA ALA A 57 33.50 13.16 20.12
C ALA A 57 33.13 14.64 20.40
N GLY A 58 32.62 14.92 21.59
CA GLY A 58 32.24 16.27 22.00
C GLY A 58 30.88 16.75 21.48
N THR A 59 30.12 15.88 20.78
CA THR A 59 28.81 16.17 20.19
C THR A 59 27.65 15.70 21.07
N GLY A 60 27.92 15.09 22.21
CA GLY A 60 26.90 14.65 23.16
C GLY A 60 26.21 15.79 23.91
N ASP A 61 25.39 15.44 24.89
CA ASP A 61 24.61 16.39 25.68
C ASP A 61 25.50 17.37 26.45
N SER A 62 24.99 18.58 26.59
CA SER A 62 25.67 19.59 27.44
C SER A 62 25.43 19.29 28.92
N THR A 63 26.22 19.94 29.75
CA THR A 63 26.11 19.83 31.23
C THR A 63 24.80 20.43 31.76
N SER A 64 24.09 21.21 30.97
CA SER A 64 22.77 21.75 31.31
C SER A 64 21.65 20.70 31.30
N VAL A 65 21.88 19.55 30.66
CA VAL A 65 20.93 18.43 30.59
C VAL A 65 21.08 17.57 31.87
N ALA A 66 20.38 17.97 32.94
CA ALA A 66 20.53 17.35 34.26
C ALA A 66 20.18 15.85 34.29
N PHE A 67 19.21 15.39 33.49
CA PHE A 67 18.84 13.97 33.48
C PHE A 67 19.91 13.07 32.87
N THR A 68 20.69 13.54 31.90
CA THR A 68 21.82 12.79 31.32
C THR A 68 22.90 12.55 32.37
N SER A 69 23.29 13.60 33.14
CA SER A 69 24.26 13.49 34.23
C SER A 69 23.80 12.52 35.30
N LYS A 70 22.52 12.58 35.71
CA LYS A 70 21.95 11.67 36.71
C LYS A 70 21.90 10.22 36.23
N THR A 71 21.57 10.00 34.94
CA THR A 71 21.56 8.65 34.39
C THR A 71 22.95 8.04 34.32
N ILE A 72 23.97 8.84 33.94
CA ILE A 72 25.36 8.39 33.96
C ILE A 72 25.80 8.00 35.39
N GLN A 73 25.44 8.80 36.40
CA GLN A 73 25.72 8.45 37.81
C GLN A 73 25.09 7.11 38.18
N ASN A 74 23.83 6.89 37.87
CA ASN A 74 23.15 5.61 38.15
C ASN A 74 23.85 4.43 37.48
N VAL A 75 24.29 4.59 36.23
CA VAL A 75 25.03 3.55 35.49
C VAL A 75 26.39 3.29 36.16
N LEU A 76 27.13 4.33 36.55
CA LEU A 76 28.42 4.18 37.23
C LEU A 76 28.26 3.52 38.61
N GLN A 77 27.18 3.85 39.34
CA GLN A 77 26.86 3.17 40.61
C GLN A 77 26.61 1.68 40.43
N THR A 78 25.98 1.28 39.33
CA THR A 78 25.79 -0.15 39.00
C THR A 78 27.12 -0.89 38.81
N PHE A 79 28.18 -0.16 38.38
CA PHE A 79 29.54 -0.70 38.28
C PHE A 79 30.36 -0.51 39.56
N GLY A 80 29.76 -0.06 40.66
CA GLY A 80 30.41 0.12 41.94
C GLY A 80 31.21 1.43 42.07
N LEU A 81 31.05 2.36 41.15
CA LEU A 81 31.71 3.66 41.14
C LEU A 81 30.78 4.75 41.71
N SER A 82 31.16 5.36 42.82
CA SER A 82 30.45 6.50 43.41
C SER A 82 31.03 7.80 42.88
N THR A 83 30.24 8.57 42.11
CA THR A 83 30.66 9.89 41.58
C THR A 83 29.62 10.94 41.93
N THR A 84 30.04 12.21 42.01
CA THR A 84 29.13 13.35 42.18
C THR A 84 28.72 13.89 40.79
N SER A 85 27.58 14.58 40.72
CA SER A 85 27.09 15.16 39.45
C SER A 85 28.05 16.20 38.84
N GLN A 86 28.93 16.79 39.66
CA GLN A 86 29.92 17.79 39.23
C GLN A 86 31.13 17.16 38.50
N ASP A 87 31.37 15.86 38.73
CA ASP A 87 32.52 15.14 38.13
C ASP A 87 32.20 14.55 36.76
N VAL A 88 30.94 14.53 36.38
CA VAL A 88 30.49 13.89 35.13
C VAL A 88 30.47 14.90 33.98
N ARG A 89 31.37 14.71 33.01
CA ARG A 89 31.35 15.47 31.74
C ARG A 89 30.52 14.75 30.71
N THR A 90 29.38 15.36 30.28
CA THR A 90 28.38 14.77 29.44
C THR A 90 28.63 14.85 27.93
N ARG A 91 29.60 15.69 27.51
CA ARG A 91 29.85 15.95 26.07
C ARG A 91 30.13 14.71 25.18
N ASN A 92 30.55 13.61 25.79
CA ASN A 92 30.82 12.35 25.10
C ASN A 92 29.69 11.34 25.27
N VAL A 93 28.57 11.75 25.89
CA VAL A 93 27.40 10.91 26.14
C VAL A 93 26.15 11.68 25.80
N ALA A 94 25.14 10.99 25.28
CA ALA A 94 23.83 11.56 25.02
C ALA A 94 22.73 10.63 25.55
N ALA A 95 21.70 11.21 26.15
CA ALA A 95 20.48 10.49 26.48
C ALA A 95 19.59 10.32 25.26
N VAL A 96 19.07 9.12 25.08
CA VAL A 96 18.34 8.75 23.87
C VAL A 96 17.05 7.98 24.17
N VAL A 97 16.05 8.17 23.31
CA VAL A 97 14.93 7.23 23.16
C VAL A 97 15.32 6.20 22.13
N VAL A 98 15.05 4.97 22.47
CA VAL A 98 15.30 3.79 21.64
C VAL A 98 13.97 3.18 21.28
N THR A 99 13.67 3.02 20.00
CA THR A 99 12.42 2.42 19.51
C THR A 99 12.71 1.23 18.62
N ALA A 100 11.88 0.20 18.71
CA ALA A 100 11.93 -0.96 17.84
C ALA A 100 10.53 -1.47 17.55
N SER A 101 10.36 -2.12 16.39
CA SER A 101 9.13 -2.81 16.05
C SER A 101 9.32 -4.30 16.28
N LEU A 102 8.61 -4.86 17.26
CA LEU A 102 8.60 -6.29 17.54
C LEU A 102 7.67 -6.99 16.56
N PRO A 103 8.18 -7.82 15.64
CA PRO A 103 7.34 -8.52 14.68
C PRO A 103 6.45 -9.55 15.38
N PRO A 104 5.29 -9.90 14.79
CA PRO A 104 4.50 -11.03 15.28
C PRO A 104 5.32 -12.32 15.13
N PHE A 105 5.09 -13.28 16.01
CA PHE A 105 5.80 -14.57 16.02
C PHE A 105 7.31 -14.48 16.29
N ALA A 106 7.77 -13.38 16.89
CA ALA A 106 9.16 -13.22 17.26
C ALA A 106 9.51 -14.11 18.47
N HIS A 107 10.64 -14.79 18.39
CA HIS A 107 11.14 -15.69 19.42
C HIS A 107 12.32 -15.09 20.18
N SER A 108 12.50 -15.56 21.41
CA SER A 108 13.67 -15.22 22.21
C SER A 108 14.95 -15.63 21.47
N GLY A 109 15.89 -14.69 21.36
CA GLY A 109 17.12 -14.84 20.59
C GLY A 109 17.10 -14.22 19.18
N ASP A 110 15.92 -13.87 18.64
CA ASP A 110 15.83 -13.18 17.37
C ASP A 110 16.38 -11.75 17.48
N ASN A 111 16.94 -11.25 16.40
CA ASN A 111 17.44 -9.89 16.30
C ASN A 111 16.47 -8.97 15.56
N ILE A 112 16.29 -7.76 16.06
CA ILE A 112 15.48 -6.72 15.43
C ILE A 112 16.25 -5.40 15.30
N ASP A 113 15.88 -4.62 14.32
CA ASP A 113 16.43 -3.30 14.06
C ASP A 113 15.94 -2.29 15.11
N VAL A 114 16.82 -1.36 15.46
CA VAL A 114 16.56 -0.33 16.45
C VAL A 114 16.77 1.05 15.86
N THR A 115 15.87 1.96 16.17
CA THR A 115 16.02 3.39 15.91
C THR A 115 16.31 4.12 17.21
N VAL A 116 17.31 4.99 17.18
CA VAL A 116 17.79 5.73 18.35
C VAL A 116 17.70 7.22 18.03
N SER A 117 17.09 7.99 18.92
CA SER A 117 16.92 9.43 18.76
C SER A 117 17.32 10.16 20.05
N SER A 118 18.07 11.26 19.93
CA SER A 118 18.45 12.08 21.08
C SER A 118 17.22 12.71 21.74
N ILE A 119 17.22 12.75 23.07
CA ILE A 119 16.23 13.48 23.88
C ILE A 119 16.84 14.81 24.39
N GLY A 120 18.14 14.82 24.56
CA GLY A 120 18.86 15.99 25.06
C GLY A 120 19.17 17.01 23.97
N ASP A 121 20.25 17.73 24.16
CA ASP A 121 20.74 18.78 23.25
C ASP A 121 21.97 18.33 22.44
N SER A 122 22.20 17.03 22.30
CA SER A 122 23.30 16.50 21.51
C SER A 122 23.20 16.92 20.05
N SER A 123 24.27 17.42 19.48
CA SER A 123 24.32 17.90 18.10
C SER A 123 24.50 16.76 17.09
N SER A 124 25.08 15.63 17.49
CA SER A 124 25.26 14.45 16.64
C SER A 124 25.50 13.21 17.49
N LEU A 125 24.91 12.09 17.01
CA LEU A 125 25.12 10.75 17.58
C LEU A 125 26.13 9.92 16.75
N GLN A 126 26.81 10.54 15.78
CA GLN A 126 27.74 9.87 14.89
C GLN A 126 28.94 9.29 15.65
N GLY A 127 29.29 8.04 15.35
CA GLY A 127 30.40 7.32 16.01
C GLY A 127 30.07 6.81 17.40
N GLY A 128 28.88 7.11 17.93
CA GLY A 128 28.45 6.66 19.24
C GLY A 128 28.05 5.19 19.27
N THR A 129 28.08 4.62 20.45
CA THR A 129 27.64 3.27 20.78
C THR A 129 26.53 3.31 21.80
N LEU A 130 25.39 2.68 21.53
CA LEU A 130 24.31 2.51 22.50
C LEU A 130 24.73 1.47 23.54
N ILE A 131 24.69 1.84 24.83
CA ILE A 131 24.86 0.89 25.92
C ILE A 131 23.58 0.05 26.10
N MET A 132 23.69 -1.10 26.76
CA MET A 132 22.57 -2.01 26.96
C MET A 132 21.34 -1.29 27.50
N THR A 133 20.25 -1.37 26.76
CA THR A 133 19.01 -0.65 27.01
C THR A 133 17.82 -1.60 26.92
N GLU A 134 16.99 -1.63 27.95
CA GLU A 134 15.76 -2.40 27.97
C GLU A 134 14.69 -1.75 27.09
N LEU A 135 14.06 -2.56 26.24
CA LEU A 135 12.94 -2.14 25.41
C LEU A 135 11.64 -2.74 25.96
N LYS A 136 10.69 -1.87 26.28
CA LYS A 136 9.40 -2.21 26.90
C LYS A 136 8.25 -1.96 25.93
N ALA A 137 7.25 -2.82 26.00
CA ALA A 137 5.97 -2.59 25.32
C ALA A 137 5.02 -1.76 26.21
N ALA A 138 3.84 -1.45 25.71
CA ALA A 138 2.83 -0.66 26.42
C ALA A 138 2.37 -1.27 27.76
N ASN A 139 2.57 -2.58 27.97
CA ASN A 139 2.30 -3.28 29.22
C ASN A 139 3.44 -3.18 30.24
N ASN A 140 4.47 -2.36 29.99
CA ASN A 140 5.67 -2.17 30.81
C ASN A 140 6.55 -3.42 30.98
N LEU A 141 6.31 -4.49 30.25
CA LEU A 141 7.19 -5.67 30.26
C LEU A 141 8.34 -5.48 29.27
N VAL A 142 9.53 -5.95 29.67
CA VAL A 142 10.72 -5.98 28.81
C VAL A 142 10.57 -7.13 27.81
N TYR A 143 10.67 -6.82 26.52
CA TYR A 143 10.62 -7.78 25.42
C TYR A 143 11.94 -7.92 24.68
N ALA A 144 12.76 -6.89 24.68
CA ALA A 144 14.07 -6.94 24.02
C ALA A 144 15.10 -6.10 24.78
N THR A 145 16.36 -6.37 24.52
CA THR A 145 17.51 -5.55 24.99
C THR A 145 18.30 -5.07 23.78
N ALA A 146 18.55 -3.76 23.70
CA ALA A 146 19.23 -3.11 22.61
C ALA A 146 20.64 -2.66 23.00
N GLN A 147 21.62 -2.87 22.11
CA GLN A 147 22.98 -2.35 22.23
C GLN A 147 23.70 -2.35 20.88
N GLY A 148 24.74 -1.55 20.74
CA GLY A 148 25.60 -1.62 19.56
C GLY A 148 26.02 -0.28 18.99
N PRO A 149 26.91 -0.30 17.98
CA PRO A 149 27.38 0.89 17.29
C PRO A 149 26.27 1.48 16.42
N MET A 150 26.17 2.81 16.41
CA MET A 150 25.15 3.52 15.67
C MET A 150 25.58 3.84 14.25
N SER A 151 24.65 3.66 13.29
CA SER A 151 24.73 4.17 11.94
C SER A 151 23.84 5.42 11.80
N VAL A 152 24.44 6.57 11.51
CA VAL A 152 23.76 7.84 11.32
C VAL A 152 23.76 8.19 9.84
N GLY A 153 22.61 8.54 9.28
CA GLY A 153 22.44 8.82 7.85
C GLY A 153 22.88 10.21 7.37
N GLY A 154 23.52 10.98 8.25
CA GLY A 154 24.01 12.33 7.98
C GLY A 154 25.47 12.53 8.42
N PHE A 155 26.03 13.65 8.02
CA PHE A 155 27.33 14.12 8.55
C PHE A 155 27.22 15.58 9.03
N SER A 156 27.98 15.88 10.07
CA SER A 156 28.16 17.23 10.58
C SER A 156 29.65 17.46 10.73
N PHE A 157 30.21 18.41 9.98
CA PHE A 157 31.61 18.80 10.07
C PHE A 157 31.69 20.29 10.37
N GLY A 158 32.54 20.67 11.31
CA GLY A 158 32.82 22.04 11.71
C GLY A 158 32.93 22.22 13.20
N THR A 159 33.63 23.29 13.62
CA THR A 159 33.74 23.71 15.02
C THR A 159 33.29 25.18 15.15
N GLY A 160 32.41 25.44 16.12
CA GLY A 160 31.91 26.80 16.37
C GLY A 160 30.81 27.23 15.40
N THR A 161 30.90 28.43 14.83
CA THR A 161 29.90 29.06 13.96
C THR A 161 29.89 28.52 12.52
N ASP A 162 30.93 27.81 12.10
CA ASP A 162 31.08 27.27 10.75
C ASP A 162 30.82 25.76 10.70
N THR A 163 29.56 25.38 10.86
CA THR A 163 29.16 23.97 10.83
C THR A 163 28.42 23.66 9.52
N VAL A 164 28.93 22.74 8.71
CA VAL A 164 28.23 22.19 7.55
C VAL A 164 27.59 20.85 7.97
N SER A 165 26.28 20.86 8.11
CA SER A 165 25.53 19.64 8.40
C SER A 165 24.62 19.29 7.22
N LYS A 166 24.56 18.01 6.89
CA LYS A 166 23.63 17.46 5.90
C LYS A 166 22.87 16.30 6.53
N ASN A 167 21.55 16.38 6.50
CA ASN A 167 20.62 15.44 7.12
C ASN A 167 20.62 15.47 8.66
N HIS A 168 19.70 14.70 9.27
CA HIS A 168 19.54 14.65 10.73
C HIS A 168 20.61 13.78 11.38
N THR A 169 21.51 14.38 12.14
CA THR A 169 22.58 13.69 12.85
C THR A 169 22.24 13.30 14.29
N ALA A 170 21.12 13.81 14.82
CA ALA A 170 20.62 13.51 16.17
C ALA A 170 19.76 12.22 16.23
N ALA A 171 19.62 11.49 15.11
CA ALA A 171 18.96 10.20 15.04
C ALA A 171 19.81 9.21 14.23
N GLY A 172 19.75 7.93 14.60
CA GLY A 172 20.47 6.87 13.93
C GLY A 172 19.77 5.54 14.07
N ARG A 173 20.31 4.53 13.38
CA ARG A 173 19.79 3.16 13.38
C ARG A 173 20.90 2.20 13.76
N ILE A 174 20.54 1.14 14.47
CA ILE A 174 21.40 0.01 14.76
C ILE A 174 20.75 -1.22 14.12
N PRO A 175 21.23 -1.65 12.94
CA PRO A 175 20.70 -2.86 12.31
C PRO A 175 20.91 -4.06 13.22
N GLN A 176 19.87 -4.86 13.42
CA GLN A 176 19.90 -6.03 14.31
C GLN A 176 20.40 -5.72 15.75
N GLY A 177 20.21 -4.47 16.18
CA GLY A 177 20.78 -3.94 17.43
C GLY A 177 20.06 -4.35 18.70
N ALA A 178 18.90 -4.99 18.61
CA ALA A 178 18.23 -5.53 19.78
C ALA A 178 18.01 -7.04 19.66
N ILE A 179 18.20 -7.73 20.77
CA ILE A 179 17.93 -9.16 20.93
C ILE A 179 16.64 -9.31 21.71
N ILE A 180 15.73 -10.14 21.20
CA ILE A 180 14.46 -10.43 21.85
C ILE A 180 14.73 -11.32 23.07
N ALA A 181 14.29 -10.87 24.23
CA ALA A 181 14.46 -11.57 25.51
C ALA A 181 13.22 -12.42 25.91
N ARG A 182 12.08 -12.11 25.30
CA ARG A 182 10.80 -12.78 25.60
C ARG A 182 9.99 -13.00 24.33
N ASP A 183 9.49 -14.21 24.16
CA ASP A 183 8.65 -14.63 23.04
C ASP A 183 7.39 -13.75 22.94
N MET A 184 7.05 -13.40 21.71
CA MET A 184 5.77 -12.78 21.41
C MET A 184 4.71 -13.88 21.21
N VAL A 185 3.91 -14.10 22.22
CA VAL A 185 2.79 -15.05 22.12
C VAL A 185 1.67 -14.43 21.31
N THR A 186 1.63 -14.72 20.01
CA THR A 186 0.53 -14.35 19.14
C THR A 186 -0.45 -15.53 19.08
N ASN A 187 -1.58 -15.41 19.77
CA ASN A 187 -2.64 -16.41 19.66
C ASN A 187 -3.34 -16.25 18.30
N LEU A 188 -3.05 -17.15 17.36
CA LEU A 188 -3.74 -17.21 16.06
C LEU A 188 -5.22 -17.54 16.23
N GLN A 189 -5.56 -18.30 17.26
CA GLN A 189 -6.95 -18.64 17.59
C GLN A 189 -7.46 -17.65 18.64
N GLN A 190 -8.38 -16.77 18.24
CA GLN A 190 -9.04 -15.82 19.16
C GLN A 190 -9.95 -16.52 20.18
N ASP A 191 -10.59 -17.61 19.73
CA ASP A 191 -11.38 -18.53 20.55
C ASP A 191 -10.95 -19.95 20.21
N GLN A 192 -11.27 -20.93 21.04
CA GLN A 192 -10.93 -22.34 20.83
C GLN A 192 -11.41 -22.92 19.48
N SER A 193 -12.23 -22.20 18.73
CA SER A 193 -12.87 -22.68 17.49
C SER A 193 -12.42 -21.99 16.20
N GLY A 194 -11.64 -20.90 16.26
CA GLY A 194 -11.26 -20.22 15.02
C GLY A 194 -10.60 -18.85 15.18
N PHE A 195 -10.46 -18.15 14.06
CA PHE A 195 -9.83 -16.84 13.94
C PHE A 195 -10.62 -15.97 12.95
N SER A 196 -10.19 -14.72 12.75
CA SER A 196 -10.79 -13.83 11.77
C SER A 196 -9.76 -13.36 10.75
N TYR A 197 -10.13 -13.35 9.48
CA TYR A 197 -9.45 -12.55 8.46
C TYR A 197 -9.99 -11.13 8.47
N VAL A 198 -9.11 -10.19 8.22
CA VAL A 198 -9.42 -8.77 8.08
C VAL A 198 -8.96 -8.32 6.70
N LEU A 199 -9.87 -7.75 5.90
CA LEU A 199 -9.52 -7.20 4.59
C LEU A 199 -8.62 -5.96 4.76
N THR A 200 -7.66 -5.79 3.87
CA THR A 200 -6.80 -4.59 3.83
C THR A 200 -7.59 -3.35 3.40
N SER A 201 -8.59 -3.54 2.53
CA SER A 201 -9.53 -2.51 2.09
C SER A 201 -10.96 -3.00 2.36
N PRO A 202 -11.75 -2.31 3.19
CA PRO A 202 -13.11 -2.73 3.51
C PRO A 202 -14.02 -2.70 2.28
N ASP A 203 -14.63 -3.86 1.95
CA ASP A 203 -15.62 -3.99 0.88
C ASP A 203 -16.58 -5.15 1.14
N TYR A 204 -17.88 -4.88 1.15
CA TYR A 204 -18.93 -5.88 1.45
C TYR A 204 -18.97 -7.02 0.43
N LYS A 205 -18.76 -6.72 -0.86
CA LYS A 205 -18.82 -7.69 -1.94
C LYS A 205 -17.62 -8.64 -1.87
N THR A 206 -16.43 -8.08 -1.71
CA THR A 206 -15.19 -8.86 -1.52
C THR A 206 -15.26 -9.72 -0.26
N ALA A 207 -15.76 -9.19 0.87
CA ALA A 207 -15.96 -9.97 2.10
C ALA A 207 -16.93 -11.15 1.90
N ALA A 208 -18.05 -10.92 1.19
CA ALA A 208 -19.00 -11.98 0.86
C ALA A 208 -18.39 -13.02 -0.08
N HIS A 209 -17.70 -12.60 -1.14
CA HIS A 209 -17.03 -13.51 -2.08
C HIS A 209 -15.97 -14.35 -1.38
N LEU A 210 -15.19 -13.76 -0.47
CA LEU A 210 -14.20 -14.47 0.31
C LEU A 210 -14.83 -15.54 1.21
N ALA A 211 -15.93 -15.22 1.90
CA ALA A 211 -16.65 -16.21 2.72
C ALA A 211 -17.19 -17.37 1.86
N ILE A 212 -17.75 -17.07 0.68
CA ILE A 212 -18.23 -18.09 -0.27
C ILE A 212 -17.07 -18.97 -0.76
N ALA A 213 -15.93 -18.37 -1.14
CA ALA A 213 -14.77 -19.09 -1.65
C ALA A 213 -14.16 -20.04 -0.59
N LEU A 214 -14.05 -19.57 0.67
CA LEU A 214 -13.60 -20.39 1.79
C LEU A 214 -14.57 -21.55 2.06
N ASN A 215 -15.87 -21.28 2.08
CA ASN A 215 -16.90 -22.31 2.28
C ASN A 215 -16.90 -23.35 1.15
N LYS A 216 -16.65 -22.94 -0.08
CA LYS A 216 -16.55 -23.85 -1.24
C LYS A 216 -15.34 -24.78 -1.13
N LYS A 217 -14.19 -24.28 -0.65
CA LYS A 217 -12.94 -25.06 -0.56
C LYS A 217 -12.89 -25.95 0.68
N PHE A 218 -13.35 -25.46 1.83
CA PHE A 218 -13.16 -26.12 3.13
C PHE A 218 -14.43 -26.72 3.73
N GLY A 219 -15.59 -26.46 3.14
CA GLY A 219 -16.89 -26.93 3.58
C GLY A 219 -17.80 -25.82 4.09
N GLY A 220 -19.12 -26.01 3.96
CA GLY A 220 -20.11 -25.02 4.40
C GLY A 220 -20.03 -24.71 5.90
N GLY A 221 -20.18 -23.42 6.25
CA GLY A 221 -20.08 -22.95 7.64
C GLY A 221 -18.66 -22.68 8.15
N THR A 222 -17.62 -22.91 7.32
CA THR A 222 -16.23 -22.59 7.66
C THR A 222 -16.00 -21.08 7.77
N ALA A 223 -16.59 -20.27 6.91
CA ALA A 223 -16.38 -18.83 6.90
C ALA A 223 -17.70 -18.07 6.85
N ARG A 224 -17.73 -16.92 7.54
CA ARG A 224 -18.85 -15.99 7.55
C ARG A 224 -18.32 -14.55 7.60
N ALA A 225 -18.75 -13.71 6.68
CA ALA A 225 -18.51 -12.27 6.75
C ALA A 225 -19.35 -11.68 7.88
N LEU A 226 -18.73 -10.95 8.79
CA LEU A 226 -19.38 -10.25 9.89
C LEU A 226 -19.71 -8.81 9.49
N ASP A 227 -18.78 -8.17 8.79
CA ASP A 227 -18.90 -6.80 8.28
C ASP A 227 -18.09 -6.65 6.97
N ALA A 228 -17.88 -5.42 6.49
CA ALA A 228 -17.16 -5.13 5.25
C ALA A 228 -15.66 -5.47 5.31
N GLU A 229 -15.11 -5.68 6.49
CA GLU A 229 -13.68 -5.90 6.71
C GLU A 229 -13.39 -7.27 7.33
N THR A 230 -14.28 -7.75 8.21
CA THR A 230 -14.03 -8.90 9.09
C THR A 230 -14.74 -10.16 8.62
N ILE A 231 -13.98 -11.20 8.39
CA ILE A 231 -14.48 -12.53 8.02
C ILE A 231 -14.10 -13.53 9.12
N ARG A 232 -15.08 -13.99 9.88
CA ARG A 232 -14.89 -15.04 10.89
C ARG A 232 -14.68 -16.39 10.20
N VAL A 233 -13.66 -17.11 10.63
CA VAL A 233 -13.35 -18.47 10.16
C VAL A 233 -13.40 -19.43 11.32
N ASN A 234 -14.25 -20.44 11.24
CA ASN A 234 -14.30 -21.57 12.13
C ASN A 234 -13.46 -22.70 11.55
N LEU A 235 -12.46 -23.16 12.27
CA LEU A 235 -11.55 -24.19 11.77
C LEU A 235 -12.31 -25.53 11.60
N PRO A 236 -12.29 -26.15 10.42
CA PRO A 236 -12.78 -27.51 10.24
C PRO A 236 -12.04 -28.48 11.19
N SER A 237 -12.72 -29.53 11.66
CA SER A 237 -12.16 -30.47 12.66
C SER A 237 -10.78 -31.03 12.30
N ARG A 238 -10.50 -31.19 11.00
CA ARG A 238 -9.20 -31.68 10.51
C ARG A 238 -8.04 -30.67 10.71
N TYR A 239 -8.34 -29.39 10.93
CA TYR A 239 -7.34 -28.32 11.08
C TYR A 239 -7.30 -27.69 12.48
N VAL A 240 -8.08 -28.18 13.43
CA VAL A 240 -8.15 -27.61 14.80
C VAL A 240 -6.78 -27.59 15.48
N ASN A 241 -5.95 -28.60 15.26
CA ASN A 241 -4.58 -28.69 15.79
C ASN A 241 -3.52 -28.33 14.74
N ASP A 242 -3.93 -27.84 13.57
CA ASP A 242 -3.05 -27.58 12.43
C ASP A 242 -3.46 -26.31 11.69
N THR A 243 -3.55 -25.22 12.45
CA THR A 243 -3.97 -23.89 11.94
C THR A 243 -3.03 -23.36 10.87
N VAL A 244 -1.73 -23.65 10.97
CA VAL A 244 -0.74 -23.18 10.01
C VAL A 244 -0.97 -23.76 8.61
N ASN A 245 -1.25 -25.07 8.52
CA ASN A 245 -1.56 -25.69 7.23
C ASN A 245 -2.91 -25.19 6.67
N PHE A 246 -3.90 -24.91 7.53
CA PHE A 246 -5.13 -24.26 7.08
C PHE A 246 -4.84 -22.88 6.46
N LEU A 247 -4.03 -22.06 7.14
CA LEU A 247 -3.64 -20.73 6.64
C LEU A 247 -2.85 -20.82 5.32
N ALA A 248 -1.96 -21.80 5.20
CA ALA A 248 -1.20 -22.06 3.98
C ALA A 248 -2.14 -22.45 2.82
N ASP A 249 -3.03 -23.41 3.04
CA ASP A 249 -4.01 -23.84 2.03
C ASP A 249 -4.98 -22.73 1.65
N ALA A 250 -5.39 -21.89 2.61
CA ALA A 250 -6.26 -20.75 2.36
C ALA A 250 -5.56 -19.60 1.62
N SER A 251 -4.27 -19.39 1.88
CA SER A 251 -3.49 -18.25 1.36
C SER A 251 -3.46 -18.19 -0.17
N ASP A 252 -3.46 -19.35 -0.84
CA ASP A 252 -3.44 -19.48 -2.29
C ASP A 252 -4.83 -19.45 -2.93
N LEU A 253 -5.89 -19.29 -2.13
CA LEU A 253 -7.24 -19.16 -2.64
C LEU A 253 -7.34 -17.89 -3.48
N ARG A 254 -7.82 -18.05 -4.70
CA ARG A 254 -8.05 -16.95 -5.63
C ARG A 254 -9.49 -16.52 -5.61
N LEU A 255 -9.72 -15.23 -5.65
CA LEU A 255 -11.05 -14.65 -5.66
C LEU A 255 -11.08 -13.39 -6.51
N ASP A 256 -12.27 -13.09 -6.99
CA ASP A 256 -12.58 -11.85 -7.65
C ASP A 256 -12.78 -10.75 -6.59
N ALA A 257 -11.74 -9.93 -6.41
CA ALA A 257 -11.82 -8.78 -5.53
C ALA A 257 -12.40 -7.59 -6.29
N ASP A 258 -13.43 -6.96 -5.71
CA ASP A 258 -13.92 -5.69 -6.23
C ASP A 258 -12.95 -4.59 -5.82
N SER A 259 -12.27 -3.99 -6.78
CA SER A 259 -11.38 -2.87 -6.54
C SER A 259 -12.07 -1.57 -6.94
N LEU A 260 -12.20 -0.64 -6.01
CA LEU A 260 -12.59 0.73 -6.34
C LEU A 260 -11.61 1.29 -7.36
N ALA A 261 -12.16 1.84 -8.43
CA ALA A 261 -11.36 2.55 -9.41
C ALA A 261 -10.66 3.72 -8.71
N LYS A 262 -9.32 3.75 -8.76
CA LYS A 262 -8.52 4.76 -8.08
C LYS A 262 -7.70 5.58 -9.07
N VAL A 263 -7.71 6.88 -8.87
CA VAL A 263 -6.88 7.84 -9.62
C VAL A 263 -5.91 8.48 -8.65
N VAL A 264 -4.62 8.26 -8.84
CA VAL A 264 -3.59 8.92 -8.03
C VAL A 264 -2.94 10.02 -8.87
N VAL A 265 -2.93 11.22 -8.32
CA VAL A 265 -2.41 12.41 -8.98
C VAL A 265 -1.27 13.00 -8.17
N ASN A 266 -0.09 13.07 -8.76
CA ASN A 266 1.04 13.78 -8.15
C ASN A 266 1.09 15.21 -8.69
N GLU A 267 0.74 16.17 -7.83
CA GLU A 267 0.66 17.58 -8.23
C GLU A 267 2.04 18.16 -8.55
N ARG A 268 3.09 17.73 -7.88
CA ARG A 268 4.45 18.25 -8.06
C ARG A 268 5.07 17.82 -9.40
N THR A 269 4.80 16.57 -9.82
CA THR A 269 5.37 16.01 -11.06
C THR A 269 4.39 16.02 -12.23
N GLY A 270 3.10 16.29 -11.98
CA GLY A 270 2.04 16.21 -12.98
C GLY A 270 1.71 14.77 -13.42
N THR A 271 2.14 13.77 -12.66
CA THR A 271 1.90 12.36 -12.99
C THR A 271 0.50 11.94 -12.58
N ILE A 272 -0.24 11.33 -13.50
CA ILE A 272 -1.57 10.74 -13.22
C ILE A 272 -1.48 9.22 -13.41
N VAL A 273 -1.78 8.48 -12.35
CA VAL A 273 -1.85 7.02 -12.37
C VAL A 273 -3.31 6.60 -12.30
N LEU A 274 -3.75 5.80 -13.27
CA LEU A 274 -5.12 5.33 -13.39
C LEU A 274 -5.17 3.84 -13.05
N GLY A 275 -5.93 3.49 -12.02
CA GLY A 275 -6.20 2.09 -11.65
C GLY A 275 -7.50 1.62 -12.28
N GLY A 276 -7.42 0.76 -13.30
CA GLY A 276 -8.58 0.15 -13.97
C GLY A 276 -9.21 0.99 -15.10
N ASP A 277 -10.25 0.44 -15.69
CA ASP A 277 -11.03 1.07 -16.77
C ASP A 277 -12.13 1.97 -16.19
N ILE A 278 -11.76 3.23 -15.91
CA ILE A 278 -12.65 4.22 -15.31
C ILE A 278 -13.53 4.83 -16.38
N LYS A 279 -14.82 4.50 -16.36
CA LYS A 279 -15.83 5.06 -17.29
C LYS A 279 -16.29 6.43 -16.79
N LEU A 280 -16.50 7.34 -17.73
CA LEU A 280 -17.02 8.67 -17.48
C LEU A 280 -18.48 8.77 -17.88
N ALA A 281 -19.30 9.38 -17.01
CA ALA A 281 -20.65 9.79 -17.35
C ALA A 281 -20.64 11.03 -18.27
N PRO A 282 -21.72 11.28 -19.04
CA PRO A 282 -21.85 12.48 -19.86
C PRO A 282 -21.69 13.74 -19.03
N VAL A 283 -20.83 14.65 -19.48
CA VAL A 283 -20.51 15.90 -18.77
C VAL A 283 -19.96 16.95 -19.72
N ALA A 284 -20.18 18.21 -19.40
CA ALA A 284 -19.54 19.36 -20.02
C ALA A 284 -18.79 20.16 -18.97
N ILE A 285 -17.50 20.37 -19.18
CA ILE A 285 -16.61 21.14 -18.29
C ILE A 285 -15.94 22.23 -19.10
N ALA A 286 -15.90 23.43 -18.55
CA ALA A 286 -15.10 24.53 -19.06
C ALA A 286 -14.08 24.94 -17.99
N HIS A 287 -12.81 24.96 -18.34
CA HIS A 287 -11.72 25.40 -17.47
C HIS A 287 -10.78 26.32 -18.23
N GLY A 288 -10.76 27.61 -17.86
CA GLY A 288 -10.01 28.62 -18.58
C GLY A 288 -10.48 28.75 -20.04
N ASN A 289 -9.56 28.54 -20.98
CA ASN A 289 -9.84 28.53 -22.43
C ASN A 289 -10.14 27.14 -23.01
N LEU A 290 -10.19 26.12 -22.17
CA LEU A 290 -10.47 24.73 -22.53
C LEU A 290 -11.92 24.38 -22.23
N SER A 291 -12.60 23.79 -23.23
CA SER A 291 -13.95 23.21 -23.08
C SER A 291 -13.90 21.71 -23.39
N LEU A 292 -14.35 20.89 -22.45
CA LEU A 292 -14.47 19.44 -22.58
C LEU A 292 -15.95 19.05 -22.52
N THR A 293 -16.46 18.39 -23.56
CA THR A 293 -17.82 17.89 -23.60
C THR A 293 -17.82 16.38 -23.90
N ILE A 294 -18.44 15.60 -23.03
CA ILE A 294 -18.63 14.16 -23.20
C ILE A 294 -20.12 13.89 -23.38
N THR A 295 -20.52 13.38 -24.54
CA THR A 295 -21.92 13.06 -24.87
C THR A 295 -22.03 11.59 -25.19
N THR A 296 -23.02 10.92 -24.60
CA THR A 296 -23.32 9.51 -24.89
C THR A 296 -24.64 9.42 -25.66
N THR A 297 -24.63 8.82 -26.84
CA THR A 297 -25.81 8.60 -27.64
C THR A 297 -26.04 7.09 -27.79
N ASN A 298 -27.19 6.62 -27.33
CA ASN A 298 -27.60 5.23 -27.50
C ASN A 298 -28.45 5.10 -28.78
N THR A 299 -27.95 4.36 -29.75
CA THR A 299 -28.69 4.07 -30.98
C THR A 299 -29.14 2.62 -30.91
N ALA A 300 -30.46 2.41 -30.89
CA ALA A 300 -31.03 1.08 -31.02
C ALA A 300 -30.94 0.66 -32.50
N VAL A 301 -30.19 -0.39 -32.78
CA VAL A 301 -30.14 -0.99 -34.12
C VAL A 301 -31.17 -2.12 -34.12
N PRO A 302 -32.32 -1.94 -34.80
CA PRO A 302 -33.31 -3.00 -34.90
C PRO A 302 -32.74 -4.20 -35.65
N ALA A 303 -33.13 -5.39 -35.26
CA ALA A 303 -32.82 -6.60 -36.01
C ALA A 303 -33.38 -6.48 -37.44
N GLY A 304 -32.61 -6.94 -38.42
CA GLY A 304 -33.03 -6.89 -39.81
C GLY A 304 -34.36 -7.64 -40.04
N PRO A 305 -35.18 -7.24 -41.02
CA PRO A 305 -36.43 -7.95 -41.34
C PRO A 305 -36.08 -9.40 -41.68
N PHE A 306 -36.75 -10.34 -41.03
CA PHE A 306 -36.57 -11.80 -41.12
C PHE A 306 -35.48 -12.44 -40.18
N THR A 307 -35.01 -11.75 -39.14
CA THR A 307 -34.18 -12.39 -38.11
C THR A 307 -34.84 -12.28 -36.73
N ASN A 308 -34.86 -13.38 -35.98
CA ASN A 308 -35.30 -13.41 -34.56
C ASN A 308 -34.18 -12.92 -33.59
N ALA A 309 -33.26 -12.09 -34.07
CA ALA A 309 -32.19 -11.56 -33.25
C ALA A 309 -32.72 -10.45 -32.33
N PRO A 310 -32.28 -10.37 -31.09
CA PRO A 310 -32.64 -9.25 -30.18
C PRO A 310 -32.08 -7.91 -30.70
N THR A 311 -32.84 -6.83 -30.47
CA THR A 311 -32.39 -5.46 -30.76
C THR A 311 -31.11 -5.19 -29.98
N VAL A 312 -30.03 -4.83 -30.67
CA VAL A 312 -28.74 -4.48 -30.05
C VAL A 312 -28.68 -2.97 -29.88
N THR A 313 -28.50 -2.51 -28.65
CA THR A 313 -28.26 -1.09 -28.36
C THR A 313 -26.78 -0.80 -28.54
N GLN A 314 -26.43 0.03 -29.51
CA GLN A 314 -25.09 0.50 -29.74
C GLN A 314 -24.89 1.84 -29.00
N THR A 315 -24.00 1.86 -28.02
CA THR A 315 -23.66 3.08 -27.27
C THR A 315 -22.48 3.76 -27.94
N ASN A 316 -22.71 4.96 -28.45
CA ASN A 316 -21.67 5.82 -29.03
C ASN A 316 -21.41 7.00 -28.10
N THR A 317 -20.19 7.14 -27.60
CA THR A 317 -19.79 8.28 -26.79
C THR A 317 -18.91 9.21 -27.60
N ARG A 318 -19.24 10.49 -27.58
CA ARG A 318 -18.49 11.55 -28.25
C ARG A 318 -17.81 12.40 -27.20
N VAL A 319 -16.49 12.56 -27.30
CA VAL A 319 -15.71 13.49 -26.48
C VAL A 319 -15.23 14.63 -27.38
N GLU A 320 -15.58 15.84 -27.02
CA GLU A 320 -15.12 17.06 -27.69
C GLU A 320 -14.30 17.88 -26.72
N ALA A 321 -13.03 18.14 -27.07
CA ALA A 321 -12.15 19.03 -26.32
C ALA A 321 -11.72 20.16 -27.25
N LYS A 322 -11.93 21.42 -26.83
CA LYS A 322 -11.60 22.63 -27.58
C LYS A 322 -10.68 23.52 -26.78
N GLU A 323 -9.61 24.00 -27.42
CA GLU A 323 -8.73 25.05 -26.92
C GLU A 323 -8.49 26.08 -28.06
N ASN A 324 -8.87 27.33 -27.84
CA ASN A 324 -8.60 28.46 -28.76
C ASN A 324 -8.67 28.12 -30.26
N GLY A 325 -9.73 27.42 -30.73
CA GLY A 325 -9.92 27.08 -32.13
C GLY A 325 -9.12 25.90 -32.65
N ARG A 326 -8.41 25.15 -31.81
CA ARG A 326 -7.69 23.91 -32.19
C ARG A 326 -8.54 22.66 -32.06
N LYS A 327 -8.19 21.66 -32.87
CA LYS A 327 -8.87 20.42 -33.24
C LYS A 327 -9.79 19.74 -32.19
N LEU A 328 -10.99 19.39 -32.68
CA LEU A 328 -11.87 18.38 -32.08
C LEU A 328 -11.22 17.01 -32.12
N ILE A 329 -11.10 16.35 -30.97
CA ILE A 329 -10.72 14.95 -30.88
C ILE A 329 -12.00 14.12 -30.74
N TYR A 330 -12.16 13.16 -31.62
CA TYR A 330 -13.30 12.25 -31.66
C TYR A 330 -12.93 10.92 -31.02
N ILE A 331 -13.65 10.50 -29.98
CA ILE A 331 -13.46 9.18 -29.33
C ILE A 331 -14.74 8.40 -29.52
N ASN A 332 -14.65 7.24 -30.19
CA ASN A 332 -15.76 6.30 -30.36
C ASN A 332 -15.79 5.30 -29.21
N GLY A 333 -16.97 5.02 -28.66
CA GLY A 333 -17.19 4.06 -27.58
C GLY A 333 -17.46 4.71 -26.23
N ALA A 334 -17.57 3.92 -25.16
CA ALA A 334 -17.70 4.45 -23.79
C ALA A 334 -16.42 5.22 -23.42
N ALA A 335 -16.56 6.52 -23.10
CA ALA A 335 -15.41 7.35 -22.74
C ALA A 335 -14.79 6.85 -21.45
N THR A 336 -13.50 6.50 -21.50
CA THR A 336 -12.73 6.20 -20.31
C THR A 336 -11.85 7.40 -19.93
N LEU A 337 -11.56 7.54 -18.65
CA LEU A 337 -10.67 8.61 -18.17
C LEU A 337 -9.31 8.57 -18.87
N ALA A 338 -8.78 7.37 -19.14
CA ALA A 338 -7.54 7.18 -19.87
C ALA A 338 -7.58 7.75 -21.30
N GLN A 339 -8.71 7.66 -21.98
CA GLN A 339 -8.88 8.24 -23.32
C GLN A 339 -8.95 9.76 -23.24
N VAL A 340 -9.66 10.31 -22.27
CA VAL A 340 -9.77 11.75 -22.05
C VAL A 340 -8.42 12.37 -21.69
N VAL A 341 -7.66 11.76 -20.77
CA VAL A 341 -6.32 12.22 -20.40
C VAL A 341 -5.37 12.20 -21.60
N ARG A 342 -5.41 11.13 -22.42
CA ARG A 342 -4.62 11.07 -23.69
C ARG A 342 -5.01 12.16 -24.66
N ALA A 343 -6.31 12.41 -24.81
CA ALA A 343 -6.82 13.45 -25.70
C ALA A 343 -6.35 14.85 -25.25
N LEU A 344 -6.45 15.14 -23.97
CA LEU A 344 -6.01 16.42 -23.38
C LEU A 344 -4.48 16.60 -23.50
N ASN A 345 -3.69 15.55 -23.26
CA ASN A 345 -2.24 15.57 -23.46
C ASN A 345 -1.86 15.85 -24.94
N THR A 346 -2.62 15.29 -25.90
CA THR A 346 -2.37 15.54 -27.33
C THR A 346 -2.61 17.00 -27.73
N ILE A 347 -3.51 17.70 -27.03
CA ILE A 347 -3.78 19.13 -27.24
C ILE A 347 -2.67 19.99 -26.57
N GLY A 348 -1.93 19.44 -25.60
CA GLY A 348 -0.87 20.14 -24.88
C GLY A 348 -1.34 20.82 -23.60
N VAL A 349 -2.40 20.31 -23.00
CA VAL A 349 -2.94 20.81 -21.71
C VAL A 349 -1.90 20.66 -20.61
N SER A 350 -1.76 21.70 -19.77
CA SER A 350 -0.79 21.63 -18.68
C SER A 350 -1.18 20.60 -17.61
N PRO A 351 -0.21 20.01 -16.88
CA PRO A 351 -0.50 19.06 -15.80
C PRO A 351 -1.45 19.64 -14.74
N ARG A 352 -1.35 20.92 -14.41
CA ARG A 352 -2.25 21.58 -13.45
C ARG A 352 -3.69 21.64 -13.95
N ASP A 353 -3.89 21.96 -15.22
CA ASP A 353 -5.24 22.00 -15.79
C ASP A 353 -5.86 20.60 -15.87
N LEU A 354 -5.04 19.57 -16.18
CA LEU A 354 -5.47 18.17 -16.13
C LEU A 354 -5.96 17.77 -14.73
N ILE A 355 -5.23 18.17 -13.68
CA ILE A 355 -5.62 17.93 -12.30
C ILE A 355 -6.95 18.61 -11.98
N ALA A 356 -7.09 19.89 -12.34
CA ALA A 356 -8.31 20.66 -12.13
C ALA A 356 -9.52 20.02 -12.86
N ILE A 357 -9.31 19.52 -14.08
CA ILE A 357 -10.36 18.83 -14.85
C ILE A 357 -10.75 17.51 -14.18
N VAL A 358 -9.79 16.70 -13.71
CA VAL A 358 -10.06 15.44 -13.00
C VAL A 358 -10.82 15.70 -11.70
N GLN A 359 -10.46 16.73 -10.96
CA GLN A 359 -11.19 17.15 -9.76
C GLN A 359 -12.63 17.60 -10.10
N ALA A 360 -12.80 18.43 -11.13
CA ALA A 360 -14.11 18.86 -11.58
C ALA A 360 -14.99 17.69 -12.05
N LEU A 361 -14.41 16.68 -12.72
CA LEU A 361 -15.10 15.44 -13.10
C LEU A 361 -15.56 14.64 -11.87
N ARG A 362 -14.76 14.61 -10.80
CA ARG A 362 -15.14 13.98 -9.53
C ARG A 362 -16.27 14.75 -8.85
N GLU A 363 -16.11 16.06 -8.68
CA GLU A 363 -17.10 16.93 -8.03
C GLU A 363 -18.45 16.96 -8.76
N SER A 364 -18.44 16.84 -10.10
CA SER A 364 -19.67 16.72 -10.90
C SER A 364 -20.34 15.35 -10.79
N GLY A 365 -19.71 14.36 -10.12
CA GLY A 365 -20.19 12.98 -10.06
C GLY A 365 -20.06 12.21 -11.37
N SER A 366 -19.42 12.78 -12.39
CA SER A 366 -19.21 12.14 -13.69
C SER A 366 -18.06 11.12 -13.67
N LEU A 367 -17.16 11.24 -12.72
CA LEU A 367 -16.06 10.33 -12.45
C LEU A 367 -16.39 9.48 -11.22
N GLN A 368 -16.68 8.20 -11.44
CA GLN A 368 -16.91 7.23 -10.36
C GLN A 368 -15.59 6.54 -9.97
N ALA A 369 -14.68 7.30 -9.37
CA ALA A 369 -13.39 6.81 -8.88
C ALA A 369 -12.96 7.60 -7.65
N ASP A 370 -12.18 6.96 -6.78
CA ASP A 370 -11.51 7.66 -5.70
C ASP A 370 -10.29 8.40 -6.23
N VAL A 371 -10.19 9.70 -5.96
CA VAL A 371 -9.10 10.56 -6.44
C VAL A 371 -8.23 10.95 -5.25
N GLU A 372 -7.00 10.45 -5.23
CA GLU A 372 -5.99 10.76 -4.23
C GLU A 372 -4.93 11.69 -4.83
N ILE A 373 -4.63 12.78 -4.14
CA ILE A 373 -3.61 13.77 -4.54
C ILE A 373 -2.41 13.61 -3.62
N ILE A 374 -1.20 13.47 -4.18
CA ILE A 374 0.06 13.26 -3.47
C ILE A 374 1.15 14.24 -3.92
#